data_bc6bc6f2110f2816510c04d5d2cd112e
#
_entry.id   bc6bc6f2110f2816510c04d5d2cd112e
#
_cell.length_a   1.000
_cell.length_b   1.000
_cell.length_c   1.000
_cell.angle_alpha   90.00
_cell.angle_beta   90.00
_cell.angle_gamma   90.00
#
_symmetry.space_group_name_H-M   'P 1'
#
loop_
_entity.id
_entity.type
_entity.pdbx_description
1 polymer ?
#
loop_
_entity_poly.entity_id
_entity_poly.type
_entity_poly.pdbx_seq_one_letter_code
_entity_poly.pdbx_strand_id
1 'polypeptide(L)'
;MSTVDQKLVKRQRFERVFSQIVEELLEFLKTQKMPEEASTWFKRNLEYNTPGGKLNRGLSVVDTVEILLCTDEHGQKTRELTENEYVQAAVLGWCVELLQAYFLVADDMMDASITRRGHPCWYRVAG
;
A
#
# COMPACT_ATOMS: atom_id res chain seq x y z
N MET A 1 -11.13 23.75 -3.06
CA MET A 1 -10.50 22.51 -3.54
C MET A 1 -11.59 21.61 -4.10
N SER A 2 -11.42 21.11 -5.34
CA SER A 2 -12.39 20.22 -5.95
C SER A 2 -12.38 18.84 -5.27
N THR A 3 -13.45 18.04 -5.48
CA THR A 3 -13.51 16.66 -4.98
C THR A 3 -12.39 15.80 -5.56
N VAL A 4 -12.01 16.05 -6.81
CA VAL A 4 -10.91 15.37 -7.48
C VAL A 4 -9.57 15.69 -6.82
N ASP A 5 -9.35 16.96 -6.49
CA ASP A 5 -8.13 17.42 -5.79
C ASP A 5 -8.02 16.80 -4.40
N GLN A 6 -9.12 16.72 -3.67
CA GLN A 6 -9.18 16.09 -2.35
C GLN A 6 -8.81 14.60 -2.41
N LYS A 7 -9.34 13.87 -3.40
CA LYS A 7 -9.00 12.46 -3.62
C LYS A 7 -7.52 12.28 -3.95
N LEU A 8 -6.97 13.16 -4.78
CA LEU A 8 -5.56 13.11 -5.15
C LEU A 8 -4.64 13.35 -3.95
N VAL A 9 -4.92 14.36 -3.14
CA VAL A 9 -4.15 14.66 -1.93
C VAL A 9 -4.19 13.50 -0.95
N LYS A 10 -5.36 12.91 -0.74
CA LYS A 10 -5.57 11.75 0.13
C LYS A 10 -4.76 10.55 -0.34
N ARG A 11 -4.77 10.26 -1.64
CA ARG A 11 -3.99 9.19 -2.25
C ARG A 11 -2.49 9.43 -2.09
N GLN A 12 -2.02 10.63 -2.38
CA GLN A 12 -0.61 10.99 -2.27
C GLN A 12 -0.09 10.85 -0.83
N ARG A 13 -0.90 11.23 0.15
CA ARG A 13 -0.56 11.06 1.57
C ARG A 13 -0.40 9.58 1.91
N PHE A 14 -1.29 8.74 1.42
CA PHE A 14 -1.24 7.29 1.60
C PHE A 14 0.00 6.68 0.92
N GLU A 15 0.32 7.09 -0.30
CA GLU A 15 1.49 6.61 -1.05
C GLU A 15 2.81 6.97 -0.37
N ARG A 16 2.90 8.11 0.30
CA ARG A 16 4.10 8.49 1.08
C ARG A 16 4.39 7.51 2.21
N VAL A 17 3.36 6.98 2.85
CA VAL A 17 3.54 5.95 3.89
C VAL A 17 4.10 4.66 3.29
N PHE A 18 3.70 4.29 2.09
CA PHE A 18 4.27 3.13 1.39
C PHE A 18 5.79 3.26 1.20
N SER A 19 6.26 4.41 0.78
CA SER A 19 7.70 4.67 0.63
C SER A 19 8.46 4.49 1.95
N GLN A 20 7.91 4.94 3.06
CA GLN A 20 8.49 4.74 4.40
C GLN A 20 8.52 3.25 4.77
N ILE A 21 7.44 2.52 4.49
CA ILE A 21 7.37 1.07 4.74
C ILE A 21 8.48 0.34 3.95
N VAL A 22 8.66 0.67 2.68
CA VAL A 22 9.70 0.05 1.84
C VAL A 22 11.08 0.33 2.43
N GLU A 23 11.38 1.56 2.84
CA GLU A 23 12.66 1.91 3.46
C GLU A 23 12.91 1.11 4.74
N GLU A 24 11.93 1.03 5.62
CA GLU A 24 12.04 0.27 6.87
C GLU A 24 12.24 -1.23 6.63
N LEU A 25 11.53 -1.80 5.65
CA LEU A 25 11.71 -3.19 5.28
C LEU A 25 13.12 -3.47 4.74
N LEU A 26 13.66 -2.57 3.91
CA LEU A 26 15.02 -2.70 3.39
C LEU A 26 16.07 -2.60 4.50
N GLU A 27 15.90 -1.70 5.47
CA GLU A 27 16.76 -1.61 6.65
C GLU A 27 16.69 -2.91 7.49
N PHE A 28 15.50 -3.45 7.68
CA PHE A 28 15.33 -4.74 8.35
C PHE A 28 16.09 -5.86 7.63
N LEU A 29 16.01 -5.93 6.29
CA LEU A 29 16.74 -6.94 5.50
C LEU A 29 18.26 -6.80 5.67
N LYS A 30 18.78 -5.58 5.79
CA LYS A 30 20.20 -5.36 6.11
C LYS A 30 20.58 -5.95 7.46
N THR A 31 19.74 -5.77 8.48
CA THR A 31 19.99 -6.37 9.81
C THR A 31 20.03 -7.88 9.76
N GLN A 32 19.30 -8.50 8.82
CA GLN A 32 19.30 -9.94 8.59
C GLN A 32 20.46 -10.40 7.68
N LYS A 33 21.37 -9.50 7.34
CA LYS A 33 22.52 -9.77 6.45
C LYS A 33 22.10 -10.30 5.06
N MET A 34 20.96 -9.84 4.56
CA MET A 34 20.50 -10.18 3.22
C MET A 34 21.46 -9.60 2.17
N PRO A 35 21.85 -10.37 1.13
CA PRO A 35 22.65 -9.83 0.04
C PRO A 35 22.00 -8.62 -0.63
N GLU A 36 22.81 -7.64 -1.03
CA GLU A 36 22.31 -6.39 -1.65
C GLU A 36 21.47 -6.67 -2.91
N GLU A 37 21.89 -7.62 -3.71
CA GLU A 37 21.15 -8.04 -4.92
C GLU A 37 19.74 -8.52 -4.57
N ALA A 38 19.60 -9.35 -3.53
CA ALA A 38 18.31 -9.84 -3.07
C ALA A 38 17.42 -8.69 -2.52
N SER A 39 18.02 -7.75 -1.79
CA SER A 39 17.30 -6.57 -1.29
C SER A 39 16.81 -5.67 -2.42
N THR A 40 17.63 -5.46 -3.44
CA THR A 40 17.25 -4.68 -4.64
C THR A 40 16.11 -5.35 -5.40
N TRP A 41 16.16 -6.66 -5.57
CA TRP A 41 15.09 -7.43 -6.21
C TRP A 41 13.78 -7.35 -5.41
N PHE A 42 13.87 -7.46 -4.09
CA PHE A 42 12.72 -7.35 -3.19
C PHE A 42 12.06 -5.96 -3.29
N LYS A 43 12.87 -4.90 -3.32
CA LYS A 43 12.38 -3.53 -3.53
C LYS A 43 11.63 -3.40 -4.85
N ARG A 44 12.22 -3.90 -5.95
CA ARG A 44 11.57 -3.89 -7.28
C ARG A 44 10.22 -4.62 -7.25
N ASN A 45 10.18 -5.78 -6.60
CA ASN A 45 8.95 -6.55 -6.45
C ASN A 45 7.85 -5.74 -5.74
N LEU A 46 8.17 -5.13 -4.59
CA LEU A 46 7.22 -4.32 -3.83
C LEU A 46 6.69 -3.15 -4.66
N GLU A 47 7.58 -2.40 -5.30
CA GLU A 47 7.22 -1.20 -6.08
C GLU A 47 6.45 -1.54 -7.36
N TYR A 48 6.73 -2.68 -7.98
CA TYR A 48 6.04 -3.11 -9.19
C TYR A 48 4.62 -3.59 -8.91
N ASN A 49 4.41 -4.34 -7.85
CA ASN A 49 3.16 -5.07 -7.62
C ASN A 49 2.17 -4.36 -6.70
N THR A 50 2.60 -3.46 -5.82
CA THR A 50 1.75 -2.97 -4.74
C THR A 50 1.03 -1.66 -5.06
N PRO A 51 1.70 -0.55 -5.46
CA PRO A 51 1.05 0.77 -5.53
C PRO A 51 0.28 1.05 -6.82
N GLY A 52 0.29 0.19 -7.80
CA GLY A 52 -0.23 0.49 -9.15
C GLY A 52 -1.74 0.40 -9.35
N GLY A 53 -2.51 -0.02 -8.35
CA GLY A 53 -3.96 -0.15 -8.43
C GLY A 53 -4.72 1.08 -7.93
N LYS A 54 -6.02 0.93 -7.73
CA LYS A 54 -6.90 2.00 -7.21
C LYS A 54 -6.69 2.25 -5.72
N LEU A 55 -6.07 1.31 -4.99
CA LEU A 55 -5.81 1.37 -3.54
C LEU A 55 -7.08 1.47 -2.70
N ASN A 56 -8.22 1.04 -3.23
CA ASN A 56 -9.52 1.16 -2.56
C ASN A 56 -9.57 0.44 -1.22
N ARG A 57 -8.96 -0.74 -1.13
CA ARG A 57 -8.94 -1.53 0.11
C ARG A 57 -8.15 -0.82 1.20
N GLY A 58 -6.92 -0.41 0.90
CA GLY A 58 -6.07 0.29 1.85
C GLY A 58 -6.62 1.63 2.29
N LEU A 59 -7.13 2.42 1.34
CA LEU A 59 -7.77 3.71 1.63
C LEU A 59 -9.03 3.53 2.48
N SER A 60 -9.81 2.46 2.26
CA SER A 60 -11.00 2.16 3.06
C SER A 60 -10.66 1.83 4.50
N VAL A 61 -9.50 1.23 4.77
CA VAL A 61 -9.02 0.99 6.15
C VAL A 61 -8.80 2.33 6.85
N VAL A 62 -8.12 3.28 6.21
CA VAL A 62 -7.88 4.61 6.76
C VAL A 62 -9.19 5.35 7.02
N ASP A 63 -10.11 5.31 6.06
CA ASP A 63 -11.43 5.96 6.20
C ASP A 63 -12.23 5.36 7.36
N THR A 64 -12.18 4.04 7.52
CA THR A 64 -12.88 3.34 8.61
C THR A 64 -12.32 3.78 9.97
N VAL A 65 -11.00 3.84 10.11
CA VAL A 65 -10.34 4.29 11.35
C VAL A 65 -10.74 5.75 11.65
N GLU A 66 -10.73 6.60 10.65
CA GLU A 66 -11.13 8.00 10.81
C GLU A 66 -12.59 8.12 11.29
N ILE A 67 -13.51 7.37 10.70
CA ILE A 67 -14.91 7.36 11.12
C ILE A 67 -15.03 6.88 12.56
N LEU A 68 -14.36 5.78 12.92
CA LEU A 68 -14.46 5.21 14.26
C LEU A 68 -13.90 6.11 15.35
N LEU A 69 -12.81 6.83 15.08
CA LEU A 69 -12.12 7.64 16.09
C LEU A 69 -12.57 9.11 16.09
N CYS A 70 -13.05 9.61 14.98
CA CYS A 70 -13.28 11.04 14.78
C CYS A 70 -14.74 11.43 14.60
N THR A 71 -15.69 10.50 14.77
CA THR A 71 -17.11 10.72 14.57
C THR A 71 -17.88 10.32 15.83
N ASP A 72 -18.88 11.10 16.19
CA ASP A 72 -19.76 10.80 17.33
C ASP A 72 -20.91 9.86 16.95
N GLU A 73 -21.76 9.55 17.94
CA GLU A 73 -22.91 8.65 17.75
C GLU A 73 -23.94 9.15 16.73
N HIS A 74 -23.91 10.46 16.41
CA HIS A 74 -24.80 11.08 15.42
C HIS A 74 -24.16 11.21 14.04
N GLY A 75 -22.95 10.69 13.85
CA GLY A 75 -22.23 10.79 12.59
C GLY A 75 -21.55 12.13 12.35
N GLN A 76 -21.43 12.97 13.38
CA GLN A 76 -20.78 14.27 13.29
C GLN A 76 -19.29 14.15 13.57
N LYS A 77 -18.47 14.78 12.71
CA LYS A 77 -17.02 14.81 12.91
C LYS A 77 -16.67 15.65 14.15
N THR A 78 -15.94 15.06 15.09
CA THR A 78 -15.57 15.69 16.37
C THR A 78 -14.12 16.14 16.41
N ARG A 79 -13.24 15.53 15.65
CA ARG A 79 -11.81 15.85 15.59
C ARG A 79 -11.16 15.29 14.32
N GLU A 80 -9.91 15.61 14.10
CA GLU A 80 -9.07 14.98 13.09
C GLU A 80 -8.27 13.83 13.71
N LEU A 81 -7.81 12.88 12.85
CA LEU A 81 -6.80 11.91 13.27
C LEU A 81 -5.50 12.64 13.64
N THR A 82 -4.85 12.19 14.70
CA THR A 82 -3.46 12.59 14.95
C THR A 82 -2.55 11.98 13.87
N GLU A 83 -1.37 12.56 13.68
CA GLU A 83 -0.42 12.02 12.70
C GLU A 83 -0.05 10.57 13.02
N ASN A 84 0.15 10.25 14.29
CA ASN A 84 0.45 8.88 14.72
C ASN A 84 -0.70 7.90 14.41
N GLU A 85 -1.94 8.29 14.71
CA GLU A 85 -3.13 7.50 14.38
C GLU A 85 -3.25 7.29 12.86
N TYR A 86 -3.00 8.34 12.08
CA TYR A 86 -3.02 8.24 10.62
C TYR A 86 -1.98 7.25 10.10
N VAL A 87 -0.73 7.35 10.56
CA VAL A 87 0.35 6.45 10.13
C VAL A 87 0.03 5.00 10.48
N GLN A 88 -0.47 4.74 11.69
CA GLN A 88 -0.88 3.40 12.09
C GLN A 88 -2.00 2.83 11.19
N ALA A 89 -3.01 3.64 10.89
CA ALA A 89 -4.10 3.25 9.99
C ALA A 89 -3.60 3.00 8.57
N ALA A 90 -2.72 3.86 8.07
CA ALA A 90 -2.13 3.73 6.74
C ALA A 90 -1.24 2.50 6.62
N VAL A 91 -0.44 2.19 7.64
CA VAL A 91 0.36 0.95 7.68
C VAL A 91 -0.54 -0.28 7.61
N LEU A 92 -1.62 -0.31 8.39
CA LEU A 92 -2.60 -1.40 8.33
C LEU A 92 -3.23 -1.49 6.93
N GLY A 93 -3.59 -0.36 6.33
CA GLY A 93 -4.12 -0.29 4.97
C GLY A 93 -3.13 -0.86 3.94
N TRP A 94 -1.85 -0.53 4.05
CA TRP A 94 -0.82 -1.09 3.19
C TRP A 94 -0.58 -2.58 3.42
N CYS A 95 -0.74 -3.08 4.64
CA CYS A 95 -0.71 -4.52 4.90
C CYS A 95 -1.79 -5.25 4.11
N VAL A 96 -3.00 -4.69 4.02
CA VAL A 96 -4.08 -5.24 3.20
C VAL A 96 -3.73 -5.19 1.71
N GLU A 97 -3.16 -4.09 1.23
CA GLU A 97 -2.73 -3.97 -0.16
C GLU A 97 -1.57 -4.93 -0.51
N LEU A 98 -0.63 -5.13 0.40
CA LEU A 98 0.46 -6.11 0.25
C LEU A 98 -0.08 -7.55 0.17
N LEU A 99 -1.05 -7.89 1.01
CA LEU A 99 -1.70 -9.19 0.96
C LEU A 99 -2.42 -9.40 -0.37
N GLN A 100 -3.13 -8.38 -0.85
CA GLN A 100 -3.79 -8.39 -2.16
C GLN A 100 -2.77 -8.57 -3.29
N ALA A 101 -1.66 -7.85 -3.25
CA ALA A 101 -0.59 -7.97 -4.23
C ALA A 101 0.00 -9.38 -4.27
N TYR A 102 0.22 -9.98 -3.10
CA TYR A 102 0.67 -11.37 -3.00
C TYR A 102 -0.28 -12.34 -3.73
N PHE A 103 -1.57 -12.23 -3.45
CA PHE A 103 -2.56 -13.10 -4.10
C PHE A 103 -2.63 -12.86 -5.60
N LEU A 104 -2.54 -11.61 -6.06
CA LEU A 104 -2.58 -11.30 -7.49
C LEU A 104 -1.37 -11.87 -8.23
N VAL A 105 -0.17 -11.79 -7.65
CA VAL A 105 1.05 -12.39 -8.23
C VAL A 105 0.91 -13.90 -8.31
N ALA A 106 0.42 -14.54 -7.23
CA ALA A 106 0.20 -15.98 -7.20
C ALA A 106 -0.83 -16.43 -8.24
N ASP A 107 -1.96 -15.71 -8.34
CA ASP A 107 -3.01 -15.99 -9.31
C ASP A 107 -2.49 -15.85 -10.75
N ASP A 108 -1.72 -14.82 -11.05
CA ASP A 108 -1.12 -14.61 -12.37
C ASP A 108 -0.20 -15.76 -12.78
N MET A 109 0.58 -16.27 -11.83
CA MET A 109 1.44 -17.44 -12.06
C MET A 109 0.62 -18.71 -12.32
N MET A 110 -0.41 -18.96 -11.51
CA MET A 110 -1.27 -20.15 -11.63
C MET A 110 -2.11 -20.13 -12.90
N ASP A 111 -2.58 -18.97 -13.32
CA ASP A 111 -3.42 -18.78 -14.50
C ASP A 111 -2.62 -18.58 -15.79
N ALA A 112 -1.29 -18.50 -15.71
CA ALA A 112 -0.39 -18.16 -16.81
C ALA A 112 -0.80 -16.84 -17.49
N SER A 113 -1.23 -15.85 -16.70
CA SER A 113 -1.68 -14.54 -17.17
C SER A 113 -0.52 -13.79 -17.86
N ILE A 114 -0.85 -12.95 -18.83
CA ILE A 114 0.15 -12.21 -19.61
C ILE A 114 0.36 -10.82 -19.02
N THR A 115 -0.72 -10.13 -18.71
CA THR A 115 -0.68 -8.75 -18.23
C THR A 115 -1.47 -8.56 -16.94
N ARG A 116 -1.04 -7.55 -16.16
CA ARG A 116 -1.71 -7.05 -14.97
C ARG A 116 -1.64 -5.52 -14.98
N ARG A 117 -2.82 -4.85 -14.90
CA ARG A 117 -2.90 -3.36 -14.91
C ARG A 117 -2.21 -2.72 -16.12
N GLY A 118 -2.31 -3.38 -17.29
CA GLY A 118 -1.69 -2.90 -18.53
C GLY A 118 -0.20 -3.13 -18.66
N HIS A 119 0.43 -3.81 -17.70
CA HIS A 119 1.85 -4.16 -17.71
C HIS A 119 2.03 -5.68 -17.70
N PRO A 120 3.19 -6.21 -18.14
CA PRO A 120 3.49 -7.64 -18.00
C PRO A 120 3.38 -8.10 -16.56
N CYS A 121 2.87 -9.31 -16.32
CA CYS A 121 2.86 -9.90 -14.98
C CYS A 121 4.28 -10.02 -14.42
N TRP A 122 4.42 -9.87 -13.11
CA TRP A 122 5.74 -9.85 -12.46
C TRP A 122 6.59 -11.08 -12.75
N TYR A 123 6.00 -12.28 -12.73
CA TYR A 123 6.74 -13.50 -12.99
C TYR A 123 7.35 -13.56 -14.40
N ARG A 124 6.80 -12.80 -15.34
CA ARG A 124 7.33 -12.70 -16.71
C ARG A 124 8.47 -11.68 -16.83
N VAL A 125 8.51 -10.70 -15.94
CA VAL A 125 9.53 -9.64 -15.90
C VAL A 125 10.75 -10.09 -15.09
N ALA A 126 10.52 -10.81 -13.99
CA ALA A 126 11.53 -11.20 -13.02
C ALA A 126 12.27 -12.50 -13.40
N GLY A 127 11.77 -13.24 -14.37
CA GLY A 127 12.33 -14.51 -14.83
C GLY A 127 13.56 -14.38 -15.73
#